data_8696e645b1d2a1af4e6b586b609833ae
#
_entry.id   8696e645b1d2a1af4e6b586b609833ae
#
_cell.length_a   1.000
_cell.length_b   1.000
_cell.length_c   1.000
_cell.angle_alpha   90.00
_cell.angle_beta   90.00
_cell.angle_gamma   90.00
#
_symmetry.space_group_name_H-M   'P 1'
#
loop_
_entity.id
_entity.type
_entity.pdbx_description
1 polymer ?
#
loop_
_entity_poly.entity_id
_entity_poly.type
_entity_poly.pdbx_seq_one_letter_code
_entity_poly.pdbx_strand_id
1 'polypeptide(L)'
;KFGKSEGNAVWLNADKTSPYEMYQFWMNVMDDDAVRFLKIFTFLSLDEIEEIRKQFEAAPHERLAQKILAREVVTLVHGEKAYQEALNITEQLFAGNIKNLSVKELKQGLRGVPNYQVQAEDNLNIVDLLVTAGVVNSKRQAREDVQNGAIYVNGDRIQGLDYTLGDADKLENELTVIRRGKKKYFVLTY
;
A
#
# COMPACT_ATOMS: atom_id res chain seq x y z
N LYS A 1 19.24 8.10 -9.65
CA LYS A 1 20.30 8.98 -9.08
C LYS A 1 20.06 9.11 -7.59
N PHE A 2 20.85 8.42 -6.78
CA PHE A 2 20.89 8.62 -5.34
C PHE A 2 21.49 10.02 -5.06
N GLY A 3 20.90 10.76 -4.11
CA GLY A 3 21.48 11.98 -3.57
C GLY A 3 21.05 13.31 -4.23
N LYS A 4 19.98 13.31 -5.03
CA LYS A 4 19.35 14.56 -5.46
C LYS A 4 17.94 14.65 -4.92
N SER A 5 17.68 15.59 -4.02
CA SER A 5 16.40 15.88 -3.41
C SER A 5 15.48 16.64 -4.38
N GLU A 6 14.94 15.93 -5.35
CA GLU A 6 13.82 16.42 -6.18
C GLU A 6 12.51 15.77 -5.69
N GLY A 7 12.16 15.97 -4.41
CA GLY A 7 10.90 15.53 -3.83
C GLY A 7 10.79 14.04 -3.44
N ASN A 8 11.74 13.17 -3.82
CA ASN A 8 11.70 11.72 -3.59
C ASN A 8 12.86 11.21 -2.72
N ALA A 9 13.32 12.01 -1.75
CA ALA A 9 14.34 11.56 -0.82
C ALA A 9 13.79 10.51 0.14
N VAL A 10 14.47 9.36 0.26
CA VAL A 10 14.21 8.38 1.30
C VAL A 10 15.03 8.76 2.53
N TRP A 11 14.34 9.07 3.61
CA TRP A 11 14.94 9.51 4.86
C TRP A 11 15.15 8.30 5.79
N LEU A 12 16.24 8.29 6.54
CA LEU A 12 16.47 7.31 7.59
C LEU A 12 15.56 7.53 8.82
N ASN A 13 15.07 8.76 9.00
CA ASN A 13 14.13 9.09 10.06
C ASN A 13 12.71 8.58 9.70
N ALA A 14 12.15 7.75 10.56
CA ALA A 14 10.84 7.11 10.39
C ALA A 14 9.67 8.12 10.31
N ASP A 15 9.80 9.32 10.90
CA ASP A 15 8.77 10.37 10.82
C ASP A 15 8.67 10.99 9.43
N LYS A 16 9.75 10.94 8.65
CA LYS A 16 9.81 11.49 7.28
C LYS A 16 9.56 10.43 6.21
N THR A 17 10.15 9.25 6.37
CA THR A 17 9.92 8.08 5.52
C THR A 17 9.67 6.90 6.45
N SER A 18 8.42 6.41 6.49
CA SER A 18 8.08 5.28 7.34
C SER A 18 8.83 4.01 6.92
N PRO A 19 8.99 3.02 7.80
CA PRO A 19 9.57 1.72 7.44
C PRO A 19 8.85 1.06 6.26
N TYR A 20 7.52 1.22 6.18
CA TYR A 20 6.73 0.74 5.05
C TYR A 20 7.09 1.45 3.73
N GLU A 21 7.19 2.79 3.74
CA GLU A 21 7.61 3.56 2.56
C GLU A 21 9.03 3.19 2.12
N MET A 22 9.95 3.01 3.07
CA MET A 22 11.31 2.55 2.80
C MET A 22 11.31 1.15 2.20
N TYR A 23 10.51 0.22 2.74
CA TYR A 23 10.33 -1.11 2.19
C TYR A 23 9.84 -1.05 0.73
N GLN A 24 8.80 -0.27 0.45
CA GLN A 24 8.25 -0.10 -0.90
C GLN A 24 9.26 0.53 -1.86
N PHE A 25 10.07 1.47 -1.39
CA PHE A 25 11.14 2.06 -2.21
C PHE A 25 12.10 0.98 -2.72
N TRP A 26 12.61 0.12 -1.83
CA TRP A 26 13.53 -0.95 -2.21
C TRP A 26 12.87 -2.04 -3.05
N MET A 27 11.61 -2.34 -2.79
CA MET A 27 10.83 -3.26 -3.62
C MET A 27 10.61 -2.74 -5.05
N ASN A 28 10.65 -1.42 -5.28
CA ASN A 28 10.45 -0.81 -6.59
C ASN A 28 11.75 -0.49 -7.34
N VAL A 29 12.89 -0.88 -6.80
CA VAL A 29 14.19 -0.74 -7.49
C VAL A 29 14.17 -1.54 -8.79
N MET A 30 14.77 -0.97 -9.84
CA MET A 30 14.87 -1.61 -11.15
C MET A 30 15.74 -2.88 -11.08
N ASP A 31 15.42 -3.86 -11.90
CA ASP A 31 16.11 -5.15 -11.90
C ASP A 31 17.62 -5.01 -12.14
N ASP A 32 18.02 -4.11 -13.04
CA ASP A 32 19.43 -3.83 -13.36
C ASP A 32 20.22 -3.26 -12.18
N ASP A 33 19.54 -2.60 -11.24
CA ASP A 33 20.17 -1.97 -10.07
C ASP A 33 20.11 -2.87 -8.82
N ALA A 34 19.17 -3.81 -8.74
CA ALA A 34 18.89 -4.54 -7.50
C ALA A 34 20.12 -5.29 -6.96
N VAL A 35 20.81 -6.07 -7.80
CA VAL A 35 22.01 -6.81 -7.39
C VAL A 35 23.18 -5.88 -7.07
N ARG A 36 23.32 -4.78 -7.79
CA ARG A 36 24.33 -3.77 -7.51
C ARG A 36 24.11 -3.13 -6.13
N PHE A 37 22.85 -2.86 -5.79
CA PHE A 37 22.51 -2.27 -4.50
C PHE A 37 22.66 -3.23 -3.33
N LEU A 38 22.49 -4.53 -3.52
CA LEU A 38 22.89 -5.52 -2.50
C LEU A 38 24.35 -5.36 -2.09
N LYS A 39 25.26 -5.16 -3.06
CA LYS A 39 26.69 -4.94 -2.79
C LYS A 39 27.01 -3.64 -2.06
N ILE A 40 26.16 -2.62 -2.19
CA ILE A 40 26.41 -1.27 -1.66
C ILE A 40 25.72 -1.08 -0.29
N PHE A 41 24.53 -1.62 -0.11
CA PHE A 41 23.65 -1.28 1.01
C PHE A 41 23.42 -2.43 2.01
N THR A 42 24.04 -3.60 1.79
CA THR A 42 23.91 -4.72 2.72
C THR A 42 25.28 -5.20 3.20
N PHE A 43 25.26 -6.01 4.26
CA PHE A 43 26.46 -6.68 4.80
C PHE A 43 26.57 -8.14 4.31
N LEU A 44 25.81 -8.53 3.29
CA LEU A 44 25.90 -9.85 2.69
C LEU A 44 27.27 -10.03 2.03
N SER A 45 27.81 -11.22 2.13
CA SER A 45 29.06 -11.59 1.44
C SER A 45 28.87 -11.61 -0.08
N LEU A 46 29.97 -11.50 -0.80
CA LEU A 46 29.93 -11.57 -2.28
C LEU A 46 29.40 -12.92 -2.78
N ASP A 47 29.69 -14.01 -2.05
CA ASP A 47 29.20 -15.35 -2.40
C ASP A 47 27.69 -15.47 -2.23
N GLU A 48 27.13 -14.94 -1.13
CA GLU A 48 25.67 -14.85 -0.91
C GLU A 48 24.98 -14.01 -1.99
N ILE A 49 25.57 -12.87 -2.35
CA ILE A 49 25.04 -12.00 -3.40
C ILE A 49 25.07 -12.70 -4.76
N GLU A 50 26.11 -13.44 -5.05
CA GLU A 50 26.23 -14.20 -6.30
C GLU A 50 25.17 -15.30 -6.40
N GLU A 51 24.88 -15.98 -5.29
CA GLU A 51 23.79 -16.97 -5.24
C GLU A 51 22.42 -16.33 -5.44
N ILE A 52 22.18 -15.18 -4.79
CA ILE A 52 20.96 -14.39 -4.97
C ILE A 52 20.83 -13.95 -6.44
N ARG A 53 21.93 -13.51 -7.07
CA ARG A 53 21.96 -13.11 -8.48
C ARG A 53 21.49 -14.23 -9.39
N LYS A 54 22.03 -15.44 -9.21
CA LYS A 54 21.67 -16.61 -10.04
C LYS A 54 20.18 -16.95 -9.93
N GLN A 55 19.64 -16.95 -8.68
CA GLN A 55 18.23 -17.23 -8.45
C GLN A 55 17.35 -16.12 -9.03
N PHE A 56 17.75 -14.86 -8.85
CA PHE A 56 17.05 -13.71 -9.40
C PHE A 56 17.00 -13.72 -10.94
N GLU A 57 18.12 -14.02 -11.61
CA GLU A 57 18.19 -14.11 -13.08
C GLU A 57 17.34 -15.27 -13.63
N ALA A 58 17.17 -16.34 -12.87
CA ALA A 58 16.33 -17.47 -13.26
C ALA A 58 14.83 -17.14 -13.20
N ALA A 59 14.41 -16.28 -12.27
CA ALA A 59 13.00 -15.87 -12.07
C ALA A 59 12.87 -14.39 -11.68
N PRO A 60 13.17 -13.43 -12.56
CA PRO A 60 13.15 -11.99 -12.22
C PRO A 60 11.79 -11.48 -11.71
N HIS A 61 10.71 -12.08 -12.20
CA HIS A 61 9.33 -11.73 -11.81
C HIS A 61 9.03 -11.98 -10.33
N GLU A 62 9.78 -12.84 -9.65
CA GLU A 62 9.66 -13.11 -8.21
C GLU A 62 10.29 -11.99 -7.34
N ARG A 63 11.11 -11.13 -7.98
CA ARG A 63 11.75 -9.97 -7.36
C ARG A 63 12.59 -10.31 -6.12
N LEU A 64 13.29 -11.47 -6.16
CA LEU A 64 14.05 -11.97 -5.00
C LEU A 64 15.11 -10.98 -4.53
N ALA A 65 15.87 -10.37 -5.45
CA ALA A 65 16.92 -9.41 -5.10
C ALA A 65 16.35 -8.17 -4.40
N GLN A 66 15.21 -7.64 -4.86
CA GLN A 66 14.53 -6.51 -4.23
C GLN A 66 13.96 -6.88 -2.85
N LYS A 67 13.39 -8.07 -2.70
CA LYS A 67 12.87 -8.55 -1.41
C LYS A 67 13.99 -8.65 -0.36
N ILE A 68 15.14 -9.21 -0.74
CA ILE A 68 16.30 -9.33 0.15
C ILE A 68 16.86 -7.94 0.46
N LEU A 69 17.01 -7.08 -0.54
CA LEU A 69 17.48 -5.71 -0.36
C LEU A 69 16.57 -4.91 0.60
N ALA A 70 15.26 -5.00 0.42
CA ALA A 70 14.30 -4.34 1.31
C ALA A 70 14.38 -4.88 2.74
N ARG A 71 14.49 -6.21 2.92
CA ARG A 71 14.68 -6.83 4.23
C ARG A 71 15.93 -6.31 4.93
N GLU A 72 17.09 -6.45 4.26
CA GLU A 72 18.38 -6.09 4.85
C GLU A 72 18.44 -4.61 5.23
N VAL A 73 18.00 -3.71 4.34
CA VAL A 73 18.09 -2.26 4.61
C VAL A 73 17.06 -1.80 5.63
N VAL A 74 15.80 -2.26 5.56
CA VAL A 74 14.79 -1.87 6.56
C VAL A 74 15.14 -2.41 7.94
N THR A 75 15.62 -3.66 8.02
CA THR A 75 16.07 -4.25 9.28
C THR A 75 17.27 -3.50 9.86
N LEU A 76 18.23 -3.12 9.02
CA LEU A 76 19.41 -2.34 9.46
C LEU A 76 19.02 -0.97 10.02
N VAL A 77 18.09 -0.27 9.39
CA VAL A 77 17.75 1.12 9.74
C VAL A 77 16.71 1.18 10.87
N HIS A 78 15.70 0.32 10.83
CA HIS A 78 14.51 0.41 11.68
C HIS A 78 14.31 -0.81 12.59
N GLY A 79 15.08 -1.86 12.41
CA GLY A 79 14.99 -3.11 13.17
C GLY A 79 14.02 -4.13 12.56
N GLU A 80 14.18 -5.39 13.00
CA GLU A 80 13.41 -6.53 12.49
C GLU A 80 11.90 -6.37 12.67
N LYS A 81 11.45 -5.84 13.80
CA LYS A 81 10.02 -5.61 14.05
C LYS A 81 9.39 -4.69 13.01
N ALA A 82 10.07 -3.59 12.68
CA ALA A 82 9.58 -2.63 11.68
C ALA A 82 9.55 -3.24 10.27
N TYR A 83 10.53 -4.09 9.94
CA TYR A 83 10.50 -4.85 8.69
C TYR A 83 9.29 -5.80 8.64
N GLN A 84 9.03 -6.57 9.70
CA GLN A 84 7.89 -7.49 9.74
C GLN A 84 6.55 -6.75 9.63
N GLU A 85 6.41 -5.59 10.29
CA GLU A 85 5.24 -4.74 10.14
C GLU A 85 5.07 -4.25 8.68
N ALA A 86 6.13 -3.78 8.04
CA ALA A 86 6.10 -3.33 6.65
C ALA A 86 5.74 -4.46 5.67
N LEU A 87 6.27 -5.66 5.90
CA LEU A 87 5.94 -6.86 5.13
C LEU A 87 4.46 -7.23 5.29
N ASN A 88 3.97 -7.29 6.53
CA ASN A 88 2.56 -7.59 6.83
C ASN A 88 1.61 -6.58 6.14
N ILE A 89 1.87 -5.28 6.26
CA ILE A 89 1.07 -4.24 5.58
C ILE A 89 1.02 -4.50 4.08
N THR A 90 2.17 -4.79 3.47
CA THR A 90 2.27 -5.04 2.02
C THR A 90 1.43 -6.25 1.62
N GLU A 91 1.55 -7.37 2.33
CA GLU A 91 0.83 -8.61 2.04
C GLU A 91 -0.69 -8.43 2.22
N GLN A 92 -1.13 -7.82 3.32
CA GLN A 92 -2.55 -7.62 3.59
C GLN A 92 -3.20 -6.65 2.59
N LEU A 93 -2.54 -5.55 2.23
CA LEU A 93 -3.04 -4.64 1.20
C LEU A 93 -3.09 -5.31 -0.18
N PHE A 94 -2.07 -6.09 -0.53
CA PHE A 94 -2.06 -6.83 -1.80
C PHE A 94 -3.20 -7.86 -1.88
N ALA A 95 -3.45 -8.59 -0.79
CA ALA A 95 -4.54 -9.55 -0.69
C ALA A 95 -5.93 -8.89 -0.55
N GLY A 96 -5.99 -7.62 -0.14
CA GLY A 96 -7.23 -6.90 0.13
C GLY A 96 -7.83 -7.18 1.50
N ASN A 97 -7.07 -7.74 2.41
CA ASN A 97 -7.49 -8.12 3.77
C ASN A 97 -7.39 -6.91 4.73
N ILE A 98 -8.12 -5.84 4.42
CA ILE A 98 -8.05 -4.56 5.14
C ILE A 98 -8.30 -4.72 6.65
N LYS A 99 -9.23 -5.57 7.04
CA LYS A 99 -9.61 -5.81 8.44
C LYS A 99 -8.52 -6.49 9.29
N ASN A 100 -7.48 -7.03 8.66
CA ASN A 100 -6.33 -7.61 9.36
C ASN A 100 -5.28 -6.58 9.75
N LEU A 101 -5.48 -5.33 9.35
CA LEU A 101 -4.59 -4.22 9.66
C LEU A 101 -5.24 -3.27 10.67
N SER A 102 -4.45 -2.78 11.62
CA SER A 102 -4.85 -1.68 12.50
C SER A 102 -4.97 -0.36 11.71
N VAL A 103 -5.72 0.61 12.25
CA VAL A 103 -5.82 1.93 11.63
C VAL A 103 -4.45 2.59 11.47
N LYS A 104 -3.53 2.40 12.43
CA LYS A 104 -2.16 2.88 12.33
C LYS A 104 -1.42 2.30 11.11
N GLU A 105 -1.52 0.99 10.89
CA GLU A 105 -0.92 0.30 9.74
C GLU A 105 -1.58 0.74 8.42
N LEU A 106 -2.91 0.90 8.41
CA LEU A 106 -3.63 1.42 7.25
C LEU A 106 -3.19 2.84 6.88
N LYS A 107 -3.01 3.72 7.87
CA LYS A 107 -2.48 5.08 7.65
C LYS A 107 -1.07 5.08 7.07
N GLN A 108 -0.23 4.12 7.45
CA GLN A 108 1.08 3.96 6.83
C GLN A 108 0.98 3.44 5.39
N GLY A 109 0.26 2.34 5.19
CA GLY A 109 0.16 1.65 3.91
C GLY A 109 -0.61 2.42 2.84
N LEU A 110 -1.53 3.28 3.24
CA LEU A 110 -2.38 4.09 2.37
C LEU A 110 -1.97 5.58 2.36
N ARG A 111 -0.77 5.92 2.85
CA ARG A 111 -0.25 7.28 2.78
C ARG A 111 -0.12 7.74 1.33
N GLY A 112 -0.64 8.94 1.05
CA GLY A 112 -0.64 9.50 -0.33
C GLY A 112 -1.75 8.96 -1.24
N VAL A 113 -2.56 8.03 -0.76
CA VAL A 113 -3.78 7.60 -1.44
C VAL A 113 -4.82 8.73 -1.36
N PRO A 114 -5.63 8.97 -2.42
CA PRO A 114 -6.69 9.95 -2.37
C PRO A 114 -7.59 9.74 -1.16
N ASN A 115 -7.85 10.81 -0.43
CA ASN A 115 -8.74 10.76 0.73
C ASN A 115 -9.85 11.80 0.60
N TYR A 116 -10.96 11.54 1.29
CA TYR A 116 -12.09 12.43 1.39
C TYR A 116 -12.57 12.50 2.83
N GLN A 117 -12.66 13.73 3.38
CA GLN A 117 -13.25 13.98 4.69
C GLN A 117 -14.78 13.98 4.55
N VAL A 118 -15.44 12.99 5.13
CA VAL A 118 -16.90 12.86 5.10
C VAL A 118 -17.53 14.00 5.89
N GLN A 119 -18.50 14.67 5.29
CA GLN A 119 -19.25 15.76 5.92
C GLN A 119 -20.58 15.23 6.49
N ALA A 120 -21.12 15.94 7.47
CA ALA A 120 -22.37 15.54 8.13
C ALA A 120 -23.59 15.50 7.17
N GLU A 121 -23.57 16.34 6.14
CA GLU A 121 -24.60 16.43 5.10
C GLU A 121 -24.43 15.45 3.94
N ASP A 122 -23.33 14.70 3.89
CA ASP A 122 -23.09 13.77 2.80
C ASP A 122 -24.11 12.63 2.77
N ASN A 123 -24.56 12.30 1.57
CA ASN A 123 -25.34 11.10 1.36
C ASN A 123 -24.42 9.87 1.38
N LEU A 124 -24.54 9.03 2.41
CA LEU A 124 -23.72 7.85 2.62
C LEU A 124 -24.15 6.63 1.81
N ASN A 125 -25.16 6.75 0.92
CA ASN A 125 -25.44 5.71 -0.07
C ASN A 125 -24.22 5.53 -0.97
N ILE A 126 -23.83 4.30 -1.21
CA ILE A 126 -22.57 3.96 -1.90
C ILE A 126 -22.45 4.63 -3.28
N VAL A 127 -23.55 4.71 -4.04
CA VAL A 127 -23.53 5.32 -5.38
C VAL A 127 -23.25 6.82 -5.31
N ASP A 128 -23.84 7.53 -4.36
CA ASP A 128 -23.67 8.96 -4.18
C ASP A 128 -22.27 9.26 -3.59
N LEU A 129 -21.87 8.50 -2.57
CA LEU A 129 -20.60 8.67 -1.89
C LEU A 129 -19.40 8.45 -2.82
N LEU A 130 -19.45 7.43 -3.70
CA LEU A 130 -18.37 7.19 -4.67
C LEU A 130 -18.14 8.39 -5.60
N VAL A 131 -19.20 9.14 -5.94
CA VAL A 131 -19.07 10.36 -6.76
C VAL A 131 -18.56 11.52 -5.92
N THR A 132 -19.15 11.74 -4.74
CA THR A 132 -18.78 12.83 -3.83
C THR A 132 -17.31 12.73 -3.41
N ALA A 133 -16.84 11.52 -3.08
CA ALA A 133 -15.46 11.25 -2.69
C ALA A 133 -14.48 11.18 -3.90
N GLY A 134 -14.95 11.38 -5.12
CA GLY A 134 -14.10 11.39 -6.32
C GLY A 134 -13.53 10.02 -6.72
N VAL A 135 -14.11 8.92 -6.23
CA VAL A 135 -13.71 7.56 -6.63
C VAL A 135 -14.10 7.28 -8.09
N VAL A 136 -15.23 7.84 -8.51
CA VAL A 136 -15.74 7.81 -9.89
C VAL A 136 -16.27 9.18 -10.29
N ASN A 137 -16.42 9.41 -11.60
CA ASN A 137 -16.82 10.71 -12.13
C ASN A 137 -18.34 10.88 -12.31
N SER A 138 -19.14 9.81 -12.15
CA SER A 138 -20.60 9.88 -12.35
C SER A 138 -21.33 8.76 -11.62
N LYS A 139 -22.62 9.02 -11.28
CA LYS A 139 -23.51 8.01 -10.68
C LYS A 139 -23.74 6.81 -11.59
N ARG A 140 -23.69 6.99 -12.91
CA ARG A 140 -23.77 5.88 -13.87
C ARG A 140 -22.59 4.93 -13.69
N GLN A 141 -21.38 5.47 -13.66
CA GLN A 141 -20.16 4.69 -13.43
C GLN A 141 -20.16 4.03 -12.04
N ALA A 142 -20.61 4.74 -11.01
CA ALA A 142 -20.76 4.18 -9.68
C ALA A 142 -21.66 2.93 -9.66
N ARG A 143 -22.84 3.03 -10.26
CA ARG A 143 -23.77 1.89 -10.35
C ARG A 143 -23.17 0.72 -11.11
N GLU A 144 -22.54 0.96 -12.24
CA GLU A 144 -21.87 -0.05 -13.05
C GLU A 144 -20.75 -0.75 -12.26
N ASP A 145 -19.88 0.01 -11.60
CA ASP A 145 -18.77 -0.54 -10.80
C ASP A 145 -19.28 -1.37 -9.60
N VAL A 146 -20.35 -0.91 -8.92
CA VAL A 146 -20.96 -1.67 -7.81
C VAL A 146 -21.59 -2.96 -8.33
N GLN A 147 -22.41 -2.90 -9.38
CA GLN A 147 -23.08 -4.10 -9.95
C GLN A 147 -22.09 -5.14 -10.48
N ASN A 148 -20.98 -4.68 -11.08
CA ASN A 148 -19.89 -5.55 -11.53
C ASN A 148 -19.01 -6.06 -10.38
N GLY A 149 -19.30 -5.66 -9.12
CA GLY A 149 -18.54 -6.05 -7.94
C GLY A 149 -17.10 -5.56 -7.97
N ALA A 150 -16.88 -4.39 -8.56
CA ALA A 150 -15.58 -3.74 -8.59
C ALA A 150 -15.32 -2.90 -7.34
N ILE A 151 -16.32 -2.67 -6.48
CA ILE A 151 -16.23 -1.86 -5.27
C ILE A 151 -16.16 -2.74 -4.03
N TYR A 152 -15.21 -2.39 -3.16
CA TYR A 152 -15.00 -3.03 -1.86
C TYR A 152 -14.95 -1.96 -0.77
N VAL A 153 -15.60 -2.24 0.35
CA VAL A 153 -15.58 -1.43 1.57
C VAL A 153 -14.87 -2.23 2.66
N ASN A 154 -13.78 -1.75 3.19
CA ASN A 154 -12.93 -2.43 4.17
C ASN A 154 -12.58 -3.88 3.79
N GLY A 155 -12.40 -4.15 2.49
CA GLY A 155 -12.10 -5.47 1.95
C GLY A 155 -13.33 -6.29 1.54
N ASP A 156 -14.52 -5.95 2.00
CA ASP A 156 -15.76 -6.64 1.64
C ASP A 156 -16.32 -6.13 0.31
N ARG A 157 -16.68 -7.05 -0.58
CA ARG A 157 -17.23 -6.72 -1.88
C ARG A 157 -18.67 -6.22 -1.76
N ILE A 158 -18.97 -5.07 -2.32
CA ILE A 158 -20.29 -4.46 -2.36
C ILE A 158 -20.92 -4.68 -3.72
N GLN A 159 -22.19 -5.17 -3.73
CA GLN A 159 -22.97 -5.41 -4.96
C GLN A 159 -24.35 -4.76 -4.93
N GLY A 160 -24.84 -4.35 -3.75
CA GLY A 160 -26.11 -3.69 -3.58
C GLY A 160 -26.01 -2.19 -3.85
N LEU A 161 -26.86 -1.65 -4.72
CA LEU A 161 -26.93 -0.20 -4.99
C LEU A 161 -27.56 0.59 -3.84
N ASP A 162 -28.25 -0.09 -2.96
CA ASP A 162 -28.90 0.40 -1.74
C ASP A 162 -27.98 0.38 -0.52
N TYR A 163 -26.75 -0.11 -0.68
CA TYR A 163 -25.77 -0.13 0.41
C TYR A 163 -25.48 1.28 0.87
N THR A 164 -25.63 1.50 2.17
CA THR A 164 -25.36 2.78 2.82
C THR A 164 -24.33 2.55 3.92
N LEU A 165 -23.25 3.35 3.93
CA LEU A 165 -22.22 3.26 4.95
C LEU A 165 -22.81 3.63 6.32
N GLY A 166 -22.46 2.81 7.31
CA GLY A 166 -22.83 3.01 8.71
C GLY A 166 -21.63 3.05 9.64
N ASP A 167 -21.89 3.10 10.93
CA ASP A 167 -20.81 3.12 11.94
C ASP A 167 -19.98 1.83 11.94
N ALA A 168 -20.56 0.70 11.53
CA ALA A 168 -19.84 -0.56 11.39
C ALA A 168 -18.76 -0.53 10.30
N ASP A 169 -18.84 0.40 9.34
CA ASP A 169 -17.85 0.57 8.28
C ASP A 169 -16.70 1.50 8.68
N LYS A 170 -16.81 2.16 9.82
CA LYS A 170 -15.78 3.05 10.36
C LYS A 170 -14.79 2.25 11.19
N LEU A 171 -13.60 2.01 10.66
CA LEU A 171 -12.52 1.37 11.39
C LEU A 171 -12.04 2.32 12.50
N GLU A 172 -12.14 1.88 13.76
CA GLU A 172 -11.82 2.65 14.96
C GLU A 172 -12.48 4.06 15.01
N ASN A 173 -13.63 4.25 14.35
CA ASN A 173 -14.31 5.53 14.14
C ASN A 173 -13.47 6.61 13.41
N GLU A 174 -12.40 6.24 12.73
CA GLU A 174 -11.48 7.18 12.09
C GLU A 174 -11.54 7.14 10.57
N LEU A 175 -11.63 5.94 9.98
CA LEU A 175 -11.57 5.82 8.53
C LEU A 175 -12.33 4.62 7.98
N THR A 176 -12.68 4.72 6.70
CA THR A 176 -13.19 3.61 5.88
C THR A 176 -12.32 3.49 4.62
N VAL A 177 -11.93 2.30 4.26
CA VAL A 177 -11.14 2.05 3.06
C VAL A 177 -12.03 1.61 1.92
N ILE A 178 -12.03 2.37 0.83
CA ILE A 178 -12.69 2.00 -0.43
C ILE A 178 -11.64 1.45 -1.38
N ARG A 179 -11.90 0.30 -1.99
CA ARG A 179 -11.08 -0.22 -3.08
C ARG A 179 -11.92 -0.37 -4.35
N ARG A 180 -11.40 0.17 -5.45
CA ARG A 180 -11.97 0.02 -6.78
C ARG A 180 -11.10 -0.91 -7.63
N GLY A 181 -11.66 -2.03 -8.06
CA GLY A 181 -10.91 -3.05 -8.77
C GLY A 181 -9.83 -3.70 -7.91
N LYS A 182 -8.69 -4.05 -8.53
CA LYS A 182 -7.62 -4.81 -7.83
C LYS A 182 -6.68 -3.96 -6.99
N LYS A 183 -6.43 -2.68 -7.38
CA LYS A 183 -5.29 -1.92 -6.84
C LYS A 183 -5.57 -0.46 -6.49
N LYS A 184 -6.76 0.08 -6.81
CA LYS A 184 -7.05 1.50 -6.57
C LYS A 184 -7.71 1.66 -5.21
N TYR A 185 -6.99 2.27 -4.29
CA TYR A 185 -7.46 2.56 -2.94
C TYR A 185 -7.85 4.03 -2.80
N PHE A 186 -8.84 4.27 -1.95
CA PHE A 186 -9.32 5.58 -1.52
C PHE A 186 -9.63 5.48 -0.03
N VAL A 187 -9.45 6.56 0.71
CA VAL A 187 -9.71 6.60 2.14
C VAL A 187 -10.80 7.64 2.42
N LEU A 188 -11.81 7.23 3.17
CA LEU A 188 -12.77 8.14 3.78
C LEU A 188 -12.32 8.39 5.22
N THR A 189 -12.32 9.64 5.66
CA THR A 189 -12.01 10.04 7.04
C THR A 189 -13.23 10.74 7.66
N TYR A 190 -13.37 10.64 9.01
CA TYR A 190 -14.52 11.16 9.74
C TYR A 190 -14.11 12.21 10.76
#